data_0a7da2799c1afef7903c9311d8e87b73
#
_entry.id   0a7da2799c1afef7903c9311d8e87b73
#
_cell.length_a   1.000
_cell.length_b   1.000
_cell.length_c   1.000
_cell.angle_alpha   90.00
_cell.angle_beta   90.00
_cell.angle_gamma   90.00
#
_symmetry.space_group_name_H-M   'P 1'
#
loop_
_entity.id
_entity.type
_entity.pdbx_description
1 polymer ?
#
loop_
_entity_poly.entity_id
_entity_poly.type
_entity_poly.pdbx_seq_one_letter_code
_entity_poly.pdbx_strand_id
1 'polypeptide(L)'
;MRVDSAEKHPNADTLRVYELVSVDNCRITIVANLTNVYEVGDHAIIAQLGSTMKEDGLYIQEIKLRGLTSSGMMIGKTELPLGTDLTEEYCLSIYHVSWPDIESLFNVRRALKETNTECVVQYISKNKMDGSNSAIQIHPDGKLVAQNRTEILTPEQDFQGFAKWVEANREFFSKKVNKPVIVYGEWMTNPKTHKKCFFPFTIQYEGNIFEIHPKAIEDFLGSHDEIFVLPFFKEVTLDFTNEEELEKQVAIINQWIVEIEACDPYLKSTFGENKVGEGLVFYPIGIGPTPETSYAPKADSLQITRAYYKDFVFKAKSEKHQVVKNKQPVQIDPEVAKNAADFADLFVTENRLNQFAAKIGNFDVKKTGQFLKEFVADVIKESKAELESSKLTWKDVSGAVTNKARFWWLEKSNISETKD
;
A
#
# COMPACT_ATOMS: atom_id res chain seq x y z
N MET A 1 26.55 7.40 8.74
CA MET A 1 26.82 6.06 9.35
C MET A 1 28.27 5.66 9.06
N ARG A 2 28.85 4.73 9.82
CA ARG A 2 30.19 4.18 9.55
C ARG A 2 30.09 2.85 8.81
N VAL A 3 30.95 2.63 7.85
CA VAL A 3 31.07 1.34 7.13
C VAL A 3 31.77 0.32 8.04
N ASP A 4 31.09 -0.78 8.35
CA ASP A 4 31.56 -1.86 9.21
C ASP A 4 32.10 -3.05 8.39
N SER A 5 31.49 -3.33 7.23
CA SER A 5 32.03 -4.24 6.21
C SER A 5 31.75 -3.76 4.78
N ALA A 6 32.56 -4.18 3.84
CA ALA A 6 32.48 -3.84 2.43
C ALA A 6 32.89 -5.03 1.57
N GLU A 7 31.94 -5.76 1.02
CA GLU A 7 32.19 -7.00 0.29
C GLU A 7 31.69 -6.92 -1.16
N LYS A 8 32.21 -7.77 -2.03
CA LYS A 8 31.67 -7.94 -3.38
C LYS A 8 30.30 -8.61 -3.30
N HIS A 9 29.37 -8.15 -4.14
CA HIS A 9 28.08 -8.82 -4.23
C HIS A 9 28.24 -10.25 -4.80
N PRO A 10 27.67 -11.29 -4.14
CA PRO A 10 27.89 -12.69 -4.53
C PRO A 10 27.39 -13.03 -5.95
N ASN A 11 26.41 -12.29 -6.46
CA ASN A 11 25.75 -12.55 -7.74
C ASN A 11 25.83 -11.38 -8.74
N ALA A 12 26.75 -10.41 -8.54
CA ALA A 12 26.89 -9.27 -9.44
C ALA A 12 28.27 -8.59 -9.33
N ASP A 13 29.04 -8.60 -10.43
CA ASP A 13 30.38 -8.00 -10.46
C ASP A 13 30.40 -6.48 -10.37
N THR A 14 29.27 -5.82 -10.64
CA THR A 14 29.13 -4.35 -10.64
C THR A 14 28.54 -3.81 -9.34
N LEU A 15 28.30 -4.66 -8.34
CA LEU A 15 27.71 -4.28 -7.06
C LEU A 15 28.60 -4.65 -5.88
N ARG A 16 28.49 -3.90 -4.81
CA ARG A 16 29.07 -4.20 -3.48
C ARG A 16 27.97 -4.17 -2.43
N VAL A 17 28.21 -4.94 -1.39
CA VAL A 17 27.36 -5.02 -0.19
C VAL A 17 28.11 -4.34 0.94
N TYR A 18 27.45 -3.39 1.59
CA TYR A 18 27.97 -2.66 2.72
C TYR A 18 27.10 -2.90 3.95
N GLU A 19 27.73 -3.32 5.04
CA GLU A 19 27.12 -3.25 6.36
C GLU A 19 27.53 -1.94 7.01
N LEU A 20 26.53 -1.17 7.46
CA LEU A 20 26.74 0.14 8.08
C LEU A 20 26.18 0.15 9.50
N VAL A 21 26.84 0.89 10.36
CA VAL A 21 26.46 1.06 11.75
C VAL A 21 26.22 2.53 12.09
N SER A 22 25.11 2.84 12.77
CA SER A 22 24.80 4.17 13.28
C SER A 22 25.49 4.44 14.61
N VAL A 23 25.37 5.68 15.11
CA VAL A 23 25.80 6.05 16.45
C VAL A 23 25.11 5.23 17.56
N ASP A 24 23.87 4.81 17.33
CA ASP A 24 23.05 4.01 18.26
C ASP A 24 23.24 2.50 18.06
N ASN A 25 24.30 2.09 17.35
CA ASN A 25 24.59 0.70 16.99
C ASN A 25 23.52 0.00 16.15
N CYS A 26 22.60 0.72 15.53
CA CYS A 26 21.70 0.14 14.53
C CYS A 26 22.48 -0.23 13.27
N ARG A 27 22.23 -1.42 12.74
CA ARG A 27 22.88 -1.95 11.54
C ARG A 27 21.92 -1.97 10.36
N ILE A 28 22.41 -1.58 9.20
CA ILE A 28 21.68 -1.69 7.92
C ILE A 28 22.59 -2.25 6.84
N THR A 29 22.00 -2.96 5.90
CA THR A 29 22.68 -3.44 4.69
C THR A 29 22.31 -2.54 3.53
N ILE A 30 23.31 -2.07 2.78
CA ILE A 30 23.10 -1.33 1.54
C ILE A 30 23.87 -2.02 0.41
N VAL A 31 23.18 -2.22 -0.70
CA VAL A 31 23.77 -2.69 -1.96
C VAL A 31 23.94 -1.49 -2.87
N ALA A 32 25.18 -1.20 -3.27
CA ALA A 32 25.52 -0.06 -4.12
C ALA A 32 26.37 -0.47 -5.32
N ASN A 33 26.37 0.38 -6.36
CA ASN A 33 27.24 0.21 -7.51
C ASN A 33 28.71 0.57 -7.18
N LEU A 34 29.60 0.37 -8.15
CA LEU A 34 31.04 0.65 -8.00
C LEU A 34 31.43 2.10 -8.27
N THR A 35 30.47 3.01 -8.48
CA THR A 35 30.77 4.42 -8.79
C THR A 35 31.43 5.11 -7.59
N ASN A 36 30.97 4.83 -6.38
CA ASN A 36 31.56 5.31 -5.14
C ASN A 36 31.97 4.11 -4.27
N VAL A 37 33.27 3.86 -4.18
CA VAL A 37 33.79 2.76 -3.35
C VAL A 37 34.09 3.27 -1.96
N TYR A 38 33.51 2.59 -0.96
CA TYR A 38 33.74 2.86 0.45
C TYR A 38 34.60 1.75 1.06
N GLU A 39 35.43 2.12 2.05
CA GLU A 39 36.24 1.19 2.80
C GLU A 39 35.75 1.06 4.24
N VAL A 40 36.13 -0.02 4.92
CA VAL A 40 35.80 -0.20 6.34
C VAL A 40 36.38 0.95 7.16
N GLY A 41 35.53 1.59 7.97
CA GLY A 41 35.88 2.77 8.75
C GLY A 41 35.45 4.08 8.12
N ASP A 42 35.15 4.15 6.83
CA ASP A 42 34.63 5.37 6.18
C ASP A 42 33.31 5.81 6.84
N HIS A 43 33.10 7.11 6.94
CA HIS A 43 31.80 7.67 7.23
C HIS A 43 31.05 7.93 5.92
N ALA A 44 29.84 7.44 5.84
CA ALA A 44 28.96 7.61 4.70
C ALA A 44 27.70 8.39 5.05
N ILE A 45 27.32 9.29 4.15
CA ILE A 45 26.01 9.94 4.16
C ILE A 45 25.00 8.96 3.59
N ILE A 46 23.95 8.68 4.36
CA ILE A 46 22.92 7.70 4.02
C ILE A 46 21.57 8.39 3.89
N ALA A 47 20.94 8.25 2.73
CA ALA A 47 19.52 8.51 2.60
C ALA A 47 18.76 7.31 3.17
N GLN A 48 18.02 7.54 4.23
CA GLN A 48 17.23 6.52 4.90
C GLN A 48 15.95 6.20 4.13
N LEU A 49 15.37 5.05 4.43
CA LEU A 49 14.05 4.67 3.88
C LEU A 49 13.01 5.75 4.24
N GLY A 50 12.20 6.14 3.25
CA GLY A 50 11.21 7.19 3.40
C GLY A 50 11.71 8.60 3.07
N SER A 51 13.01 8.79 2.82
CA SER A 51 13.54 10.07 2.34
C SER A 51 13.21 10.31 0.88
N THR A 52 13.04 11.58 0.48
CA THR A 52 12.97 11.99 -0.93
C THR A 52 14.12 12.93 -1.23
N MET A 53 14.95 12.58 -2.21
CA MET A 53 16.13 13.36 -2.56
C MET A 53 15.75 14.69 -3.20
N LYS A 54 16.47 15.78 -2.86
CA LYS A 54 16.24 17.11 -3.47
C LYS A 54 16.65 17.16 -4.93
N GLU A 55 17.71 16.45 -5.29
CA GLU A 55 18.35 16.57 -6.60
C GLU A 55 17.46 16.07 -7.74
N ASP A 56 16.82 14.92 -7.54
CA ASP A 56 16.08 14.22 -8.59
C ASP A 56 14.66 13.77 -8.19
N GLY A 57 14.25 14.08 -6.95
CA GLY A 57 12.97 13.65 -6.40
C GLY A 57 12.88 12.15 -6.12
N LEU A 58 14.00 11.42 -6.12
CA LEU A 58 14.03 9.98 -5.88
C LEU A 58 13.55 9.66 -4.46
N TYR A 59 12.49 8.88 -4.37
CA TYR A 59 12.00 8.35 -3.09
C TYR A 59 12.75 7.09 -2.71
N ILE A 60 13.34 7.09 -1.51
CA ILE A 60 14.17 5.99 -1.00
C ILE A 60 13.28 4.94 -0.33
N GLN A 61 13.21 3.78 -0.95
CA GLN A 61 12.47 2.61 -0.46
C GLN A 61 13.38 1.39 -0.41
N GLU A 62 12.97 0.39 0.36
CA GLU A 62 13.64 -0.90 0.36
C GLU A 62 13.55 -1.55 -1.03
N ILE A 63 14.69 -1.95 -1.57
CA ILE A 63 14.78 -2.61 -2.88
C ILE A 63 15.57 -3.91 -2.78
N LYS A 64 15.24 -4.87 -3.63
CA LYS A 64 15.97 -6.13 -3.73
C LYS A 64 16.84 -6.13 -5.00
N LEU A 65 18.15 -6.15 -4.81
CA LEU A 65 19.14 -6.15 -5.89
C LEU A 65 19.84 -7.50 -5.96
N ARG A 66 19.62 -8.24 -7.05
CA ARG A 66 20.21 -9.56 -7.32
C ARG A 66 20.10 -10.54 -6.14
N GLY A 67 19.00 -10.48 -5.38
CA GLY A 67 18.71 -11.37 -4.26
C GLY A 67 19.01 -10.82 -2.87
N LEU A 68 19.75 -9.71 -2.76
CA LEU A 68 20.02 -9.05 -1.49
C LEU A 68 19.18 -7.79 -1.33
N THR A 69 18.70 -7.57 -0.11
CA THR A 69 17.89 -6.39 0.25
C THR A 69 18.81 -5.21 0.57
N SER A 70 18.51 -4.05 0.00
CA SER A 70 19.15 -2.77 0.30
C SER A 70 18.18 -1.87 1.06
N SER A 71 18.56 -1.45 2.27
CA SER A 71 17.72 -0.67 3.19
C SER A 71 18.15 0.79 3.28
N GLY A 72 18.30 1.45 2.13
CA GLY A 72 18.71 2.84 2.00
C GLY A 72 19.61 3.08 0.80
N MET A 73 20.11 4.31 0.66
CA MET A 73 21.02 4.71 -0.40
C MET A 73 22.23 5.46 0.17
N MET A 74 23.43 5.09 -0.30
CA MET A 74 24.65 5.83 -0.01
C MET A 74 24.77 7.03 -0.96
N ILE A 75 24.91 8.24 -0.38
CA ILE A 75 24.99 9.50 -1.12
C ILE A 75 26.44 9.88 -1.37
N GLY A 76 27.29 9.81 -0.35
CA GLY A 76 28.69 10.23 -0.43
C GLY A 76 29.47 9.92 0.86
N LYS A 77 30.80 10.17 0.81
CA LYS A 77 31.66 10.16 2.00
C LYS A 77 31.59 11.48 2.75
N THR A 78 31.87 11.45 4.04
CA THR A 78 31.90 12.64 4.88
C THR A 78 32.89 12.46 6.03
N GLU A 79 33.44 13.59 6.51
CA GLU A 79 34.26 13.66 7.72
C GLU A 79 33.44 14.12 8.95
N LEU A 80 32.13 14.33 8.77
CA LEU A 80 31.25 14.77 9.86
C LEU A 80 31.10 13.68 10.92
N PRO A 81 30.84 14.05 12.19
CA PRO A 81 30.56 13.10 13.25
C PRO A 81 29.39 12.16 12.91
N LEU A 82 29.47 10.92 13.38
CA LEU A 82 28.36 9.97 13.24
C LEU A 82 27.08 10.52 13.87
N GLY A 83 25.96 10.34 13.18
CA GLY A 83 24.66 10.84 13.63
C GLY A 83 24.37 12.30 13.27
N THR A 84 25.28 13.00 12.55
CA THR A 84 24.98 14.33 12.00
C THR A 84 23.78 14.23 11.08
N ASP A 85 22.75 15.02 11.31
CA ASP A 85 21.56 15.11 10.49
C ASP A 85 21.81 16.07 9.31
N LEU A 86 21.74 15.54 8.09
CA LEU A 86 21.93 16.26 6.84
C LEU A 86 20.62 16.29 6.01
N THR A 87 19.48 16.02 6.63
CA THR A 87 18.19 15.96 5.95
C THR A 87 17.87 17.25 5.22
N GLU A 88 18.12 18.40 5.83
CA GLU A 88 17.89 19.70 5.18
C GLU A 88 18.76 19.94 3.96
N GLU A 89 19.93 19.33 3.88
CA GLU A 89 20.85 19.50 2.76
C GLU A 89 20.44 18.63 1.58
N TYR A 90 20.15 17.35 1.81
CA TYR A 90 20.00 16.35 0.76
C TYR A 90 18.55 15.95 0.48
N CYS A 91 17.63 16.12 1.42
CA CYS A 91 16.26 15.64 1.28
C CYS A 91 15.25 16.78 1.21
N LEU A 92 14.13 16.51 0.55
CA LEU A 92 12.97 17.39 0.62
C LEU A 92 12.38 17.32 2.03
N SER A 93 12.13 18.48 2.65
CA SER A 93 11.49 18.55 3.97
C SER A 93 10.00 18.16 3.94
N ILE A 94 9.40 18.25 2.76
CA ILE A 94 8.02 17.87 2.49
C ILE A 94 8.00 16.98 1.26
N TYR A 95 7.56 15.73 1.41
CA TYR A 95 7.44 14.76 0.33
C TYR A 95 6.20 13.89 0.56
N HIS A 96 5.71 13.30 -0.52
CA HIS A 96 4.59 12.36 -0.44
C HIS A 96 5.03 11.07 0.26
N VAL A 97 4.34 10.68 1.31
CA VAL A 97 4.57 9.42 2.02
C VAL A 97 3.50 8.41 1.64
N SER A 98 3.86 7.47 0.79
CA SER A 98 2.91 6.46 0.29
C SER A 98 2.34 5.62 1.42
N TRP A 99 1.02 5.44 1.40
CA TRP A 99 0.35 4.43 2.20
C TRP A 99 0.74 3.04 1.69
N PRO A 100 1.10 2.09 2.57
CA PRO A 100 1.40 0.72 2.16
C PRO A 100 0.21 0.08 1.45
N ASP A 101 0.46 -0.70 0.40
CA ASP A 101 -0.57 -1.53 -0.19
C ASP A 101 -1.03 -2.59 0.81
N ILE A 102 -2.35 -2.75 0.90
CA ILE A 102 -2.96 -3.78 1.73
C ILE A 102 -3.30 -4.96 0.84
N GLU A 103 -2.73 -6.10 1.15
CA GLU A 103 -2.90 -7.32 0.39
C GLU A 103 -4.24 -8.02 0.66
N SER A 104 -4.57 -9.03 -0.14
CA SER A 104 -5.63 -9.98 0.18
C SER A 104 -5.10 -11.07 1.13
N LEU A 105 -5.99 -11.72 1.88
CA LEU A 105 -5.59 -12.88 2.70
C LEU A 105 -4.89 -13.98 1.87
N PHE A 106 -5.34 -14.17 0.63
CA PHE A 106 -4.71 -15.10 -0.31
C PHE A 106 -3.23 -14.78 -0.54
N ASN A 107 -2.89 -13.49 -0.76
CA ASN A 107 -1.51 -13.08 -0.98
C ASN A 107 -0.66 -13.19 0.28
N VAL A 108 -1.20 -12.86 1.46
CA VAL A 108 -0.52 -13.09 2.75
C VAL A 108 -0.21 -14.58 2.93
N ARG A 109 -1.19 -15.44 2.73
CA ARG A 109 -1.03 -16.89 2.83
C ARG A 109 0.02 -17.43 1.85
N ARG A 110 0.00 -16.95 0.60
CA ARG A 110 1.00 -17.32 -0.42
C ARG A 110 2.40 -16.91 0.00
N ALA A 111 2.58 -15.67 0.46
CA ALA A 111 3.88 -15.17 0.92
C ALA A 111 4.43 -15.98 2.09
N LEU A 112 3.60 -16.35 3.07
CA LEU A 112 3.97 -17.22 4.18
C LEU A 112 4.41 -18.62 3.71
N LYS A 113 3.70 -19.19 2.74
CA LYS A 113 4.10 -20.49 2.14
C LYS A 113 5.42 -20.39 1.38
N GLU A 114 5.64 -19.34 0.58
CA GLU A 114 6.88 -19.13 -0.17
C GLU A 114 8.10 -18.93 0.75
N THR A 115 7.91 -18.33 1.91
CA THR A 115 8.97 -18.15 2.93
C THR A 115 9.07 -19.32 3.91
N ASN A 116 8.23 -20.34 3.77
CA ASN A 116 8.10 -21.47 4.71
C ASN A 116 7.91 -21.00 6.17
N THR A 117 7.11 -19.94 6.34
CA THR A 117 6.82 -19.36 7.65
C THR A 117 5.56 -19.99 8.21
N GLU A 118 5.71 -20.78 9.25
CA GLU A 118 4.62 -21.38 10.02
C GLU A 118 4.31 -20.48 11.22
N CYS A 119 3.10 -19.95 11.27
CA CYS A 119 2.69 -19.07 12.37
C CYS A 119 1.18 -19.09 12.59
N VAL A 120 0.80 -18.74 13.82
CA VAL A 120 -0.56 -18.43 14.21
C VAL A 120 -0.64 -16.92 14.44
N VAL A 121 -1.60 -16.25 13.81
CA VAL A 121 -1.75 -14.80 13.89
C VAL A 121 -3.10 -14.44 14.43
N GLN A 122 -3.12 -13.71 15.53
CA GLN A 122 -4.32 -13.08 16.05
C GLN A 122 -4.52 -11.72 15.37
N TYR A 123 -5.72 -11.50 14.86
CA TYR A 123 -6.11 -10.29 14.14
C TYR A 123 -7.23 -9.55 14.83
N ILE A 124 -7.18 -8.22 14.73
CA ILE A 124 -8.31 -7.35 15.00
C ILE A 124 -8.70 -6.61 13.73
N SER A 125 -9.97 -6.38 13.50
CA SER A 125 -10.44 -5.72 12.29
C SER A 125 -10.98 -4.32 12.54
N LYS A 126 -10.97 -3.49 11.48
CA LYS A 126 -11.71 -2.22 11.36
C LYS A 126 -12.56 -2.25 10.10
N ASN A 127 -13.68 -1.51 10.13
CA ASN A 127 -14.47 -1.31 8.93
C ASN A 127 -13.64 -0.66 7.84
N LYS A 128 -13.74 -1.19 6.62
CA LYS A 128 -13.16 -0.57 5.44
C LYS A 128 -14.17 0.41 4.85
N MET A 129 -13.84 1.68 4.97
CA MET A 129 -14.69 2.76 4.46
C MET A 129 -14.52 2.90 2.94
N ASP A 130 -15.61 3.26 2.26
CA ASP A 130 -15.65 3.49 0.80
C ASP A 130 -15.55 4.98 0.50
N GLY A 131 -14.34 5.47 0.38
CA GLY A 131 -14.03 6.87 0.11
C GLY A 131 -12.73 7.01 -0.66
N SER A 132 -11.92 7.98 -0.24
CA SER A 132 -10.61 8.24 -0.83
C SER A 132 -9.54 8.25 0.26
N ASN A 133 -8.54 7.39 0.12
CA ASN A 133 -7.40 7.39 1.02
C ASN A 133 -6.75 8.78 1.03
N SER A 134 -6.66 9.36 2.19
CA SER A 134 -6.12 10.70 2.42
C SER A 134 -5.30 10.72 3.70
N ALA A 135 -4.33 11.62 3.78
CA ALA A 135 -3.53 11.77 4.98
C ALA A 135 -3.14 13.23 5.24
N ILE A 136 -2.86 13.51 6.50
CA ILE A 136 -2.37 14.79 6.99
C ILE A 136 -1.01 14.57 7.62
N GLN A 137 0.03 15.17 7.05
CA GLN A 137 1.34 15.24 7.70
C GLN A 137 1.37 16.45 8.62
N ILE A 138 1.84 16.24 9.83
CA ILE A 138 2.01 17.25 10.87
C ILE A 138 3.51 17.32 11.19
N HIS A 139 4.13 18.46 10.92
CA HIS A 139 5.57 18.64 11.07
C HIS A 139 5.93 19.44 12.33
N PRO A 140 7.15 19.25 12.90
CA PRO A 140 7.61 19.97 14.09
C PRO A 140 7.67 21.49 13.93
N ASP A 141 7.87 21.97 12.72
CA ASP A 141 7.87 23.40 12.37
C ASP A 141 6.45 24.00 12.19
N GLY A 142 5.42 23.22 12.49
CA GLY A 142 4.01 23.63 12.36
C GLY A 142 3.45 23.56 10.94
N LYS A 143 4.21 23.07 9.96
CA LYS A 143 3.69 22.82 8.62
C LYS A 143 2.69 21.66 8.64
N LEU A 144 1.60 21.85 7.91
CA LEU A 144 0.60 20.81 7.63
C LEU A 144 0.62 20.51 6.13
N VAL A 145 0.59 19.22 5.78
CA VAL A 145 0.57 18.77 4.40
C VAL A 145 -0.57 17.81 4.19
N ALA A 146 -1.51 18.17 3.34
CA ALA A 146 -2.54 17.27 2.86
C ALA A 146 -2.00 16.40 1.73
N GLN A 147 -2.35 15.13 1.70
CA GLN A 147 -2.01 14.23 0.60
C GLN A 147 -3.14 13.22 0.35
N ASN A 148 -3.20 12.72 -0.88
CA ASN A 148 -3.99 11.54 -1.22
C ASN A 148 -3.06 10.32 -1.36
N ARG A 149 -3.53 9.25 -2.01
CA ARG A 149 -2.75 8.02 -2.18
C ARG A 149 -1.48 8.20 -3.02
N THR A 150 -1.44 9.18 -3.92
CA THR A 150 -0.42 9.30 -4.97
C THR A 150 0.38 10.59 -4.95
N GLU A 151 -0.16 11.65 -4.32
CA GLU A 151 0.43 12.99 -4.42
C GLU A 151 0.11 13.88 -3.20
N ILE A 152 0.94 14.90 -3.02
CA ILE A 152 0.68 16.00 -2.10
C ILE A 152 -0.42 16.88 -2.71
N LEU A 153 -1.32 17.36 -1.87
CA LEU A 153 -2.42 18.23 -2.24
C LEU A 153 -2.19 19.64 -1.69
N THR A 154 -2.59 20.64 -2.46
CA THR A 154 -2.67 22.03 -2.03
C THR A 154 -4.09 22.55 -2.21
N PRO A 155 -4.49 23.70 -1.61
CA PRO A 155 -5.80 24.28 -1.86
C PRO A 155 -6.07 24.61 -3.33
N GLU A 156 -5.02 24.86 -4.13
CA GLU A 156 -5.08 25.12 -5.58
C GLU A 156 -5.15 23.82 -6.40
N GLN A 157 -4.47 22.78 -5.94
CA GLN A 157 -4.48 21.44 -6.53
C GLN A 157 -5.11 20.46 -5.55
N ASP A 158 -6.39 20.63 -5.32
CA ASP A 158 -7.15 19.94 -4.31
C ASP A 158 -7.84 18.69 -4.87
N PHE A 159 -8.05 17.70 -4.00
CA PHE A 159 -8.81 16.50 -4.33
C PHE A 159 -10.04 16.40 -3.44
N GLN A 160 -11.21 16.55 -4.04
CA GLN A 160 -12.52 16.46 -3.38
C GLN A 160 -12.67 17.39 -2.15
N GLY A 161 -11.97 18.50 -2.09
CA GLY A 161 -12.05 19.47 -1.00
C GLY A 161 -11.17 19.16 0.20
N PHE A 162 -10.33 18.09 0.16
CA PHE A 162 -9.56 17.63 1.32
C PHE A 162 -8.48 18.64 1.75
N ALA A 163 -7.68 19.16 0.81
CA ALA A 163 -6.64 20.12 1.15
C ALA A 163 -7.22 21.45 1.67
N LYS A 164 -8.31 21.92 1.09
CA LYS A 164 -9.05 23.11 1.57
C LYS A 164 -9.61 22.89 2.96
N TRP A 165 -10.12 21.68 3.24
CA TRP A 165 -10.62 21.33 4.54
C TRP A 165 -9.50 21.26 5.60
N VAL A 166 -8.34 20.68 5.28
CA VAL A 166 -7.16 20.66 6.16
C VAL A 166 -6.71 22.08 6.48
N GLU A 167 -6.65 22.96 5.46
CA GLU A 167 -6.27 24.36 5.64
C GLU A 167 -7.29 25.14 6.50
N ALA A 168 -8.58 24.93 6.28
CA ALA A 168 -9.65 25.56 7.08
C ALA A 168 -9.63 25.10 8.56
N ASN A 169 -9.10 23.89 8.83
CA ASN A 169 -8.97 23.33 10.18
C ASN A 169 -7.50 23.32 10.68
N ARG A 170 -6.65 24.21 10.13
CA ARG A 170 -5.23 24.28 10.44
C ARG A 170 -4.94 24.37 11.95
N GLU A 171 -5.68 25.17 12.67
CA GLU A 171 -5.52 25.35 14.11
C GLU A 171 -5.76 24.03 14.87
N PHE A 172 -6.78 23.27 14.49
CA PHE A 172 -7.08 21.96 15.07
C PHE A 172 -5.95 20.95 14.86
N PHE A 173 -5.35 20.93 13.68
CA PHE A 173 -4.25 20.00 13.34
C PHE A 173 -2.87 20.50 13.79
N SER A 174 -2.73 21.74 14.26
CA SER A 174 -1.46 22.28 14.75
C SER A 174 -1.06 21.67 16.10
N LYS A 175 -0.60 20.42 16.06
CA LYS A 175 -0.13 19.68 17.25
C LYS A 175 1.36 19.88 17.45
N LYS A 176 1.80 19.94 18.71
CA LYS A 176 3.23 19.92 19.03
C LYS A 176 3.75 18.50 18.88
N VAL A 177 4.55 18.30 17.85
CA VAL A 177 5.24 17.03 17.59
C VAL A 177 6.76 17.28 17.55
N ASN A 178 7.55 16.32 17.98
CA ASN A 178 9.02 16.42 17.94
C ASN A 178 9.58 15.92 16.60
N LYS A 179 8.82 15.10 15.90
CA LYS A 179 9.13 14.52 14.59
C LYS A 179 7.87 14.52 13.73
N PRO A 180 7.98 14.43 12.40
CA PRO A 180 6.80 14.36 11.53
C PRO A 180 5.89 13.18 11.90
N VAL A 181 4.61 13.46 11.99
CA VAL A 181 3.55 12.48 12.24
C VAL A 181 2.57 12.52 11.07
N ILE A 182 2.09 11.36 10.63
CA ILE A 182 1.14 11.27 9.52
C ILE A 182 -0.13 10.58 10.00
N VAL A 183 -1.24 11.27 9.89
CA VAL A 183 -2.57 10.71 10.19
C VAL A 183 -3.19 10.24 8.89
N TYR A 184 -3.34 8.93 8.71
CA TYR A 184 -4.03 8.35 7.56
C TYR A 184 -5.48 8.07 7.88
N GLY A 185 -6.33 8.33 6.91
CA GLY A 185 -7.76 8.10 7.02
C GLY A 185 -8.43 8.01 5.66
N GLU A 186 -9.75 7.82 5.71
CA GLU A 186 -10.59 7.83 4.54
C GLU A 186 -11.36 9.15 4.47
N TRP A 187 -11.30 9.85 3.33
CA TRP A 187 -12.06 11.06 3.05
C TRP A 187 -13.32 10.70 2.29
N MET A 188 -14.47 10.83 2.91
CA MET A 188 -15.72 10.43 2.30
C MET A 188 -16.88 11.38 2.67
N THR A 189 -18.02 11.18 2.03
CA THR A 189 -19.25 11.92 2.34
C THR A 189 -19.93 11.27 3.55
N ASN A 190 -20.20 12.08 4.57
CA ASN A 190 -21.01 11.67 5.72
C ASN A 190 -22.41 11.28 5.22
N PRO A 191 -22.87 10.05 5.47
CA PRO A 191 -24.11 9.55 4.91
C PRO A 191 -25.37 10.30 5.40
N LYS A 192 -25.29 10.91 6.59
CA LYS A 192 -26.41 11.65 7.21
C LYS A 192 -26.43 13.12 6.81
N THR A 193 -25.29 13.80 6.87
CA THR A 193 -25.21 15.25 6.65
C THR A 193 -24.90 15.63 5.20
N HIS A 194 -24.47 14.67 4.39
CA HIS A 194 -23.98 14.84 3.01
C HIS A 194 -22.77 15.77 2.89
N LYS A 195 -22.13 16.14 4.01
CA LYS A 195 -20.88 16.88 4.04
C LYS A 195 -19.70 15.90 4.00
N LYS A 196 -18.56 16.38 3.55
CA LYS A 196 -17.31 15.60 3.63
C LYS A 196 -16.85 15.49 5.08
N CYS A 197 -16.27 14.33 5.42
CA CYS A 197 -15.69 14.05 6.73
C CYS A 197 -14.51 13.09 6.62
N PHE A 198 -13.69 13.09 7.65
CA PHE A 198 -12.45 12.30 7.70
C PHE A 198 -12.59 11.15 8.71
N PHE A 199 -12.20 9.95 8.28
CA PHE A 199 -12.23 8.73 9.09
C PHE A 199 -10.81 8.25 9.34
N PRO A 200 -10.12 8.73 10.38
CA PRO A 200 -8.77 8.28 10.71
C PRO A 200 -8.78 6.80 11.11
N PHE A 201 -7.81 6.04 10.59
CA PHE A 201 -7.65 4.63 10.93
C PHE A 201 -6.26 4.29 11.45
N THR A 202 -5.25 5.15 11.24
CA THR A 202 -3.91 4.97 11.80
C THR A 202 -3.13 6.27 11.87
N ILE A 203 -2.14 6.30 12.77
CA ILE A 203 -1.12 7.34 12.83
C ILE A 203 0.23 6.69 12.57
N GLN A 204 1.02 7.25 11.67
CA GLN A 204 2.39 6.83 11.43
C GLN A 204 3.36 7.75 12.19
N TYR A 205 4.21 7.15 13.01
CA TYR A 205 5.32 7.79 13.71
C TYR A 205 6.64 7.35 13.07
N GLU A 206 7.62 8.26 12.98
CA GLU A 206 9.01 7.97 12.54
C GLU A 206 9.14 6.90 11.47
N GLY A 207 8.47 7.10 10.36
CA GLY A 207 8.63 6.33 9.13
C GLY A 207 8.15 4.87 9.18
N ASN A 208 8.16 4.21 10.32
CA ASN A 208 8.02 2.75 10.37
C ASN A 208 7.07 2.19 11.43
N ILE A 209 6.48 3.03 12.27
CA ILE A 209 5.56 2.59 13.34
C ILE A 209 4.17 3.14 13.06
N PHE A 210 3.20 2.25 12.96
CA PHE A 210 1.78 2.57 12.78
C PHE A 210 1.03 2.31 14.08
N GLU A 211 0.47 3.37 14.67
CA GLU A 211 -0.47 3.26 15.78
C GLU A 211 -1.88 3.09 15.21
N ILE A 212 -2.53 1.99 15.53
CA ILE A 212 -3.87 1.65 15.02
C ILE A 212 -4.95 1.66 16.09
N HIS A 213 -4.58 1.82 17.38
CA HIS A 213 -5.56 1.81 18.46
C HIS A 213 -6.49 3.04 18.39
N PRO A 214 -7.83 2.87 18.35
CA PRO A 214 -8.74 4.01 18.22
C PRO A 214 -8.55 5.06 19.30
N LYS A 215 -8.41 4.63 20.56
CA LYS A 215 -8.20 5.54 21.70
C LYS A 215 -6.94 6.39 21.55
N ALA A 216 -5.82 5.81 21.11
CA ALA A 216 -4.59 6.56 20.87
C ALA A 216 -4.75 7.59 19.75
N ILE A 217 -5.50 7.25 18.70
CA ILE A 217 -5.81 8.17 17.60
C ILE A 217 -6.70 9.32 18.08
N GLU A 218 -7.74 9.01 18.87
CA GLU A 218 -8.63 10.00 19.48
C GLU A 218 -7.89 10.94 20.43
N ASP A 219 -7.04 10.39 21.31
CA ASP A 219 -6.24 11.17 22.25
C ASP A 219 -5.25 12.11 21.54
N PHE A 220 -4.68 11.66 20.42
CA PHE A 220 -3.80 12.49 19.62
C PHE A 220 -4.55 13.61 18.89
N LEU A 221 -5.68 13.29 18.23
CA LEU A 221 -6.42 14.25 17.43
C LEU A 221 -7.29 15.19 18.27
N GLY A 222 -7.96 14.66 19.29
CA GLY A 222 -9.02 15.36 19.99
C GLY A 222 -10.37 15.25 19.29
N SER A 223 -11.39 15.89 19.83
CA SER A 223 -12.75 15.85 19.30
C SER A 223 -12.96 16.88 18.19
N HIS A 224 -13.63 16.50 17.09
CA HIS A 224 -14.01 17.36 15.98
C HIS A 224 -15.26 16.81 15.29
N ASP A 225 -16.20 17.67 14.91
CA ASP A 225 -17.52 17.28 14.38
C ASP A 225 -17.46 16.55 13.01
N GLU A 226 -16.37 16.73 12.26
CA GLU A 226 -16.15 16.14 10.94
C GLU A 226 -15.08 15.03 10.95
N ILE A 227 -14.64 14.57 12.15
CA ILE A 227 -13.64 13.51 12.30
C ILE A 227 -14.27 12.35 13.08
N PHE A 228 -14.21 11.16 12.50
CA PHE A 228 -14.78 9.94 13.06
C PHE A 228 -13.72 8.84 13.08
N VAL A 229 -13.05 8.66 14.21
CA VAL A 229 -12.02 7.62 14.36
C VAL A 229 -12.66 6.25 14.23
N LEU A 230 -12.08 5.38 13.39
CA LEU A 230 -12.62 4.04 13.17
C LEU A 230 -12.35 3.14 14.37
N PRO A 231 -13.41 2.60 15.02
CA PRO A 231 -13.27 1.66 16.13
C PRO A 231 -12.76 0.30 15.64
N PHE A 232 -12.33 -0.53 16.58
CA PHE A 232 -12.18 -1.95 16.35
C PHE A 232 -13.56 -2.62 16.19
N PHE A 233 -13.59 -3.68 15.38
CA PHE A 233 -14.84 -4.39 15.08
C PHE A 233 -14.87 -5.80 15.66
N LYS A 234 -14.10 -6.73 15.11
CA LYS A 234 -14.07 -8.15 15.54
C LYS A 234 -12.64 -8.68 15.50
N GLU A 235 -12.40 -9.72 16.31
CA GLU A 235 -11.13 -10.43 16.38
C GLU A 235 -11.26 -11.83 15.78
N VAL A 236 -10.17 -12.34 15.20
CA VAL A 236 -10.06 -13.69 14.68
C VAL A 236 -8.62 -14.17 14.79
N THR A 237 -8.43 -15.44 15.08
CA THR A 237 -7.12 -16.08 15.05
C THR A 237 -7.01 -16.93 13.79
N LEU A 238 -5.98 -16.70 12.97
CA LEU A 238 -5.71 -17.48 11.77
C LEU A 238 -4.51 -18.38 12.03
N ASP A 239 -4.72 -19.68 11.94
CA ASP A 239 -3.67 -20.69 12.05
C ASP A 239 -3.17 -21.07 10.66
N PHE A 240 -2.05 -20.49 10.25
CA PHE A 240 -1.43 -20.78 8.94
C PHE A 240 -0.67 -22.11 8.92
N THR A 241 -0.57 -22.81 10.04
CA THR A 241 0.03 -24.15 10.15
C THR A 241 -0.99 -25.26 9.91
N ASN A 242 -2.30 -24.96 10.08
CA ASN A 242 -3.41 -25.89 9.99
C ASN A 242 -4.45 -25.45 8.96
N GLU A 243 -4.45 -26.10 7.80
CA GLU A 243 -5.33 -25.77 6.68
C GLU A 243 -6.81 -25.88 7.03
N GLU A 244 -7.22 -26.92 7.75
CA GLU A 244 -8.63 -27.17 8.12
C GLU A 244 -9.15 -26.08 9.08
N GLU A 245 -8.33 -25.70 10.06
CA GLU A 245 -8.68 -24.64 11.00
C GLU A 245 -8.71 -23.26 10.32
N LEU A 246 -7.74 -22.99 9.45
CA LEU A 246 -7.70 -21.77 8.65
C LEU A 246 -8.96 -21.61 7.79
N GLU A 247 -9.42 -22.67 7.13
CA GLU A 247 -10.66 -22.62 6.33
C GLU A 247 -11.90 -22.32 7.17
N LYS A 248 -12.01 -22.87 8.39
CA LYS A 248 -13.10 -22.53 9.33
C LYS A 248 -13.08 -21.05 9.70
N GLN A 249 -11.90 -20.50 10.01
CA GLN A 249 -11.75 -19.08 10.34
C GLN A 249 -12.04 -18.16 9.14
N VAL A 250 -11.63 -18.55 7.96
CA VAL A 250 -11.95 -17.83 6.70
C VAL A 250 -13.47 -17.81 6.45
N ALA A 251 -14.17 -18.91 6.74
CA ALA A 251 -15.64 -18.96 6.64
C ALA A 251 -16.31 -17.95 7.59
N ILE A 252 -15.79 -17.79 8.81
CA ILE A 252 -16.26 -16.78 9.78
C ILE A 252 -16.04 -15.36 9.24
N ILE A 253 -14.86 -15.08 8.69
CA ILE A 253 -14.58 -13.77 8.04
C ILE A 253 -15.57 -13.52 6.90
N ASN A 254 -15.82 -14.50 6.04
CA ASN A 254 -16.75 -14.36 4.93
C ASN A 254 -18.17 -14.06 5.40
N GLN A 255 -18.62 -14.67 6.53
CA GLN A 255 -19.89 -14.34 7.14
C GLN A 255 -19.95 -12.88 7.60
N TRP A 256 -18.90 -12.36 8.23
CA TRP A 256 -18.84 -10.94 8.62
C TRP A 256 -18.88 -10.00 7.42
N ILE A 257 -18.25 -10.37 6.31
CA ILE A 257 -18.30 -9.58 5.07
C ILE A 257 -19.72 -9.54 4.51
N VAL A 258 -20.46 -10.66 4.53
CA VAL A 258 -21.87 -10.70 4.12
C VAL A 258 -22.74 -9.80 5.02
N GLU A 259 -22.52 -9.81 6.34
CA GLU A 259 -23.22 -8.93 7.28
C GLU A 259 -22.97 -7.44 6.95
N ILE A 260 -21.72 -7.07 6.72
CA ILE A 260 -21.31 -5.70 6.37
C ILE A 260 -21.85 -5.30 5.00
N GLU A 261 -21.85 -6.21 4.03
CA GLU A 261 -22.42 -5.98 2.70
C GLU A 261 -23.95 -5.76 2.75
N ALA A 262 -24.62 -6.39 3.68
CA ALA A 262 -26.06 -6.16 3.89
C ALA A 262 -26.32 -4.79 4.53
N CYS A 263 -25.56 -4.46 5.57
CA CYS A 263 -25.64 -3.18 6.28
C CYS A 263 -24.42 -2.98 7.16
N ASP A 264 -23.63 -1.91 6.88
CA ASP A 264 -22.46 -1.58 7.68
C ASP A 264 -22.88 -1.19 9.12
N PRO A 265 -22.49 -1.98 10.15
CA PRO A 265 -22.93 -1.74 11.51
C PRO A 265 -22.35 -0.46 12.11
N TYR A 266 -21.17 -0.04 11.68
CA TYR A 266 -20.55 1.20 12.12
C TYR A 266 -21.28 2.42 11.56
N LEU A 267 -21.58 2.45 10.26
CA LEU A 267 -22.36 3.53 9.65
C LEU A 267 -23.77 3.61 10.24
N LYS A 268 -24.39 2.45 10.51
CA LYS A 268 -25.70 2.38 11.14
C LYS A 268 -25.69 2.92 12.57
N SER A 269 -24.74 2.50 13.39
CA SER A 269 -24.67 2.95 14.80
C SER A 269 -24.27 4.41 14.93
N THR A 270 -23.37 4.88 14.07
CA THR A 270 -22.81 6.25 14.16
C THR A 270 -23.74 7.29 13.51
N PHE A 271 -24.36 6.98 12.39
CA PHE A 271 -25.13 7.94 11.60
C PHE A 271 -26.63 7.61 11.50
N GLY A 272 -27.05 6.42 11.94
CA GLY A 272 -28.43 5.94 11.80
C GLY A 272 -28.79 5.48 10.39
N GLU A 273 -27.80 5.34 9.49
CA GLU A 273 -28.00 5.09 8.06
C GLU A 273 -27.71 3.63 7.69
N ASN A 274 -28.66 3.00 7.00
CA ASN A 274 -28.47 1.67 6.45
C ASN A 274 -27.71 1.77 5.12
N LYS A 275 -26.38 1.66 5.19
CA LYS A 275 -25.50 1.67 4.01
C LYS A 275 -24.75 0.36 3.89
N VAL A 276 -24.48 -0.01 2.66
CA VAL A 276 -23.60 -1.15 2.32
C VAL A 276 -22.17 -0.79 2.72
N GLY A 277 -21.48 -1.68 3.43
CA GLY A 277 -20.07 -1.52 3.73
C GLY A 277 -19.18 -2.13 2.66
N GLU A 278 -17.96 -1.60 2.52
CA GLU A 278 -16.98 -2.10 1.56
C GLU A 278 -16.32 -3.41 2.02
N GLY A 279 -16.19 -3.62 3.33
CA GLY A 279 -15.53 -4.78 3.92
C GLY A 279 -14.79 -4.47 5.21
N LEU A 280 -13.73 -5.22 5.46
CA LEU A 280 -12.88 -5.12 6.65
C LEU A 280 -11.40 -5.04 6.29
N VAL A 281 -10.62 -4.37 7.14
CA VAL A 281 -9.15 -4.44 7.17
C VAL A 281 -8.73 -5.11 8.47
N PHE A 282 -7.86 -6.11 8.38
CA PHE A 282 -7.38 -6.93 9.47
C PHE A 282 -5.94 -6.57 9.82
N TYR A 283 -5.70 -6.28 11.08
CA TYR A 283 -4.41 -5.89 11.63
C TYR A 283 -3.90 -6.97 12.58
N PRO A 284 -2.64 -7.43 12.44
CA PRO A 284 -2.09 -8.43 13.35
C PRO A 284 -1.88 -7.81 14.73
N ILE A 285 -2.40 -8.45 15.77
CA ILE A 285 -2.22 -8.05 17.17
C ILE A 285 -1.38 -9.05 17.97
N GLY A 286 -1.11 -10.20 17.37
CA GLY A 286 -0.27 -11.23 17.94
C GLY A 286 0.21 -12.19 16.86
N ILE A 287 1.51 -12.53 16.89
CA ILE A 287 2.12 -13.47 15.95
C ILE A 287 3.05 -14.40 16.73
N GLY A 288 2.88 -15.71 16.59
CA GLY A 288 3.72 -16.69 17.25
C GLY A 288 3.43 -18.11 16.81
N PRO A 289 4.18 -19.10 17.34
CA PRO A 289 3.89 -20.51 17.12
C PRO A 289 2.58 -20.96 17.80
N THR A 290 2.13 -20.21 18.81
CA THR A 290 0.83 -20.39 19.48
C THR A 290 0.24 -19.01 19.78
N PRO A 291 -1.10 -18.86 19.86
CA PRO A 291 -1.74 -17.59 20.20
C PRO A 291 -1.32 -17.00 21.55
N GLU A 292 -0.86 -17.84 22.48
CA GLU A 292 -0.49 -17.46 23.84
C GLU A 292 0.87 -16.77 23.94
N THR A 293 1.71 -16.89 22.92
CA THR A 293 3.05 -16.26 22.87
C THR A 293 3.05 -14.88 22.22
N SER A 294 1.89 -14.39 21.87
CA SER A 294 1.75 -13.20 21.07
C SER A 294 1.78 -11.92 21.90
N TYR A 295 2.22 -10.87 21.24
CA TYR A 295 2.29 -9.49 21.67
C TYR A 295 0.94 -9.05 22.25
N ALA A 296 0.87 -8.85 23.57
CA ALA A 296 -0.30 -8.25 24.19
C ALA A 296 -0.31 -6.74 23.90
N PRO A 297 -1.32 -6.22 23.18
CA PRO A 297 -1.44 -4.77 23.02
C PRO A 297 -1.55 -4.10 24.40
N LYS A 298 -0.94 -2.94 24.56
CA LYS A 298 -1.22 -2.09 25.71
C LYS A 298 -2.70 -1.69 25.64
N ALA A 299 -3.34 -1.50 26.78
CA ALA A 299 -4.77 -1.22 26.86
C ALA A 299 -5.26 -0.05 25.98
N ASP A 300 -4.38 0.91 25.64
CA ASP A 300 -4.71 2.12 24.91
C ASP A 300 -3.78 2.39 23.71
N SER A 301 -2.95 1.42 23.29
CA SER A 301 -2.01 1.57 22.18
C SER A 301 -1.75 0.22 21.50
N LEU A 302 -1.79 0.20 20.18
CA LEU A 302 -1.47 -0.96 19.37
C LEU A 302 -0.59 -0.54 18.19
N GLN A 303 0.71 -0.75 18.34
CA GLN A 303 1.71 -0.33 17.37
C GLN A 303 2.17 -1.50 16.51
N ILE A 304 2.15 -1.30 15.21
CA ILE A 304 2.60 -2.26 14.20
C ILE A 304 3.76 -1.64 13.43
N THR A 305 4.85 -2.38 13.21
CA THR A 305 5.94 -1.92 12.35
C THR A 305 5.53 -1.99 10.88
N ARG A 306 6.18 -1.20 10.01
CA ARG A 306 5.92 -1.22 8.57
C ARG A 306 6.14 -2.61 7.94
N ALA A 307 7.11 -3.37 8.43
CA ALA A 307 7.36 -4.74 7.97
C ALA A 307 6.15 -5.64 8.27
N TYR A 308 5.68 -5.66 9.52
CA TYR A 308 4.48 -6.41 9.87
C TYR A 308 3.24 -5.92 9.14
N TYR A 309 3.12 -4.60 8.92
CA TYR A 309 2.01 -4.05 8.16
C TYR A 309 1.98 -4.63 6.74
N LYS A 310 3.11 -4.61 6.04
CA LYS A 310 3.24 -5.11 4.67
C LYS A 310 2.98 -6.61 4.55
N ASP A 311 3.47 -7.40 5.51
CA ASP A 311 3.47 -8.84 5.42
C ASP A 311 2.17 -9.49 5.94
N PHE A 312 1.49 -8.85 6.88
CA PHE A 312 0.35 -9.45 7.59
C PHE A 312 -0.96 -8.70 7.50
N VAL A 313 -0.97 -7.38 7.26
CA VAL A 313 -2.23 -6.66 7.14
C VAL A 313 -2.93 -7.03 5.84
N PHE A 314 -4.18 -7.44 5.94
CA PHE A 314 -4.96 -7.78 4.75
C PHE A 314 -6.35 -7.14 4.77
N LYS A 315 -6.96 -7.06 3.59
CA LYS A 315 -8.34 -6.61 3.39
C LYS A 315 -9.21 -7.76 2.91
N ALA A 316 -10.43 -7.81 3.44
CA ALA A 316 -11.52 -8.62 2.92
C ALA A 316 -12.63 -7.68 2.44
N LYS A 317 -13.00 -7.76 1.16
CA LYS A 317 -14.01 -6.89 0.53
C LYS A 317 -15.26 -7.67 0.22
N SER A 318 -16.41 -6.98 0.28
CA SER A 318 -17.65 -7.49 -0.25
C SER A 318 -17.61 -7.59 -1.79
N GLU A 319 -18.39 -8.50 -2.36
CA GLU A 319 -18.44 -8.68 -3.82
C GLU A 319 -18.90 -7.42 -4.57
N LYS A 320 -19.76 -6.60 -3.93
CA LYS A 320 -20.28 -5.36 -4.52
C LYS A 320 -19.21 -4.27 -4.68
N HIS A 321 -18.19 -4.29 -3.84
CA HIS A 321 -17.07 -3.35 -3.84
C HIS A 321 -15.81 -3.91 -4.52
N GLN A 322 -15.87 -5.11 -5.06
CA GLN A 322 -14.79 -5.62 -5.90
C GLN A 322 -14.82 -4.90 -7.25
N VAL A 323 -13.80 -4.13 -7.54
CA VAL A 323 -13.58 -3.52 -8.86
C VAL A 323 -13.36 -4.59 -9.94
N VAL A 324 -12.90 -5.76 -9.50
CA VAL A 324 -12.89 -7.01 -10.28
C VAL A 324 -13.60 -8.04 -9.43
N LYS A 325 -14.70 -8.60 -9.93
CA LYS A 325 -15.28 -9.81 -9.34
C LYS A 325 -14.16 -10.83 -9.24
N ASN A 326 -13.72 -11.20 -8.03
CA ASN A 326 -13.04 -12.46 -7.83
C ASN A 326 -14.08 -13.52 -8.21
N LYS A 327 -14.16 -13.81 -9.51
CA LYS A 327 -14.72 -15.09 -9.91
C LYS A 327 -13.88 -16.10 -9.15
N GLN A 328 -14.51 -16.95 -8.33
CA GLN A 328 -13.88 -18.22 -7.98
C GLN A 328 -13.20 -18.70 -9.26
N PRO A 329 -11.95 -19.19 -9.21
CA PRO A 329 -11.31 -19.68 -10.40
C PRO A 329 -12.36 -20.54 -11.11
N VAL A 330 -12.93 -20.01 -12.19
CA VAL A 330 -13.75 -20.83 -13.06
C VAL A 330 -12.77 -21.89 -13.44
N GLN A 331 -13.06 -23.14 -13.10
CA GLN A 331 -12.33 -24.26 -13.66
C GLN A 331 -12.58 -24.15 -15.16
N ILE A 332 -11.68 -23.38 -15.80
CA ILE A 332 -11.70 -23.22 -17.25
C ILE A 332 -11.33 -24.60 -17.71
N ASP A 333 -12.27 -25.21 -18.45
CA ASP A 333 -12.01 -26.48 -19.11
C ASP A 333 -10.64 -26.37 -19.80
N PRO A 334 -9.69 -27.29 -19.56
CA PRO A 334 -8.36 -27.23 -20.17
C PRO A 334 -8.39 -27.05 -21.68
N GLU A 335 -9.45 -27.46 -22.34
CA GLU A 335 -9.68 -27.29 -23.76
C GLU A 335 -10.05 -25.86 -24.13
N VAL A 336 -10.85 -25.18 -23.32
CA VAL A 336 -11.20 -23.75 -23.43
C VAL A 336 -10.02 -22.88 -23.08
N ALA A 337 -9.24 -23.27 -22.09
CA ALA A 337 -8.03 -22.56 -21.66
C ALA A 337 -6.89 -22.61 -22.68
N LYS A 338 -6.88 -23.59 -23.58
CA LYS A 338 -5.94 -23.66 -24.72
C LYS A 338 -6.27 -22.66 -25.82
N ASN A 339 -7.47 -22.12 -25.84
CA ASN A 339 -7.84 -21.11 -26.82
C ASN A 339 -7.44 -19.72 -26.30
N ALA A 340 -6.35 -19.16 -26.83
CA ALA A 340 -5.86 -17.85 -26.48
C ALA A 340 -6.88 -16.70 -26.74
N ALA A 341 -7.81 -16.91 -27.65
CA ALA A 341 -8.87 -15.95 -27.94
C ALA A 341 -9.91 -15.91 -26.80
N ASP A 342 -10.32 -17.07 -26.28
CA ASP A 342 -11.26 -17.18 -25.17
C ASP A 342 -10.65 -16.58 -23.90
N PHE A 343 -9.35 -16.81 -23.66
CA PHE A 343 -8.64 -16.15 -22.57
C PHE A 343 -8.63 -14.62 -22.73
N ALA A 344 -8.37 -14.12 -23.94
CA ALA A 344 -8.40 -12.68 -24.19
C ALA A 344 -9.83 -12.11 -24.01
N ASP A 345 -10.88 -12.87 -24.32
CA ASP A 345 -12.26 -12.44 -24.09
C ASP A 345 -12.63 -12.28 -22.62
N LEU A 346 -12.03 -13.09 -21.74
CA LEU A 346 -12.21 -12.98 -20.31
C LEU A 346 -11.55 -11.72 -19.70
N PHE A 347 -10.37 -11.35 -20.18
CA PHE A 347 -9.56 -10.28 -19.56
C PHE A 347 -9.61 -8.94 -20.31
N VAL A 348 -9.88 -8.96 -21.63
CA VAL A 348 -10.00 -7.75 -22.46
C VAL A 348 -11.46 -7.37 -22.61
N THR A 349 -12.04 -6.84 -21.52
CA THR A 349 -13.43 -6.39 -21.50
C THR A 349 -13.53 -4.89 -21.79
N GLU A 350 -14.64 -4.44 -22.34
CA GLU A 350 -14.86 -3.04 -22.69
C GLU A 350 -14.75 -2.11 -21.45
N ASN A 351 -15.26 -2.54 -20.31
CA ASN A 351 -15.14 -1.79 -19.06
C ASN A 351 -13.68 -1.58 -18.66
N ARG A 352 -12.86 -2.63 -18.74
CA ARG A 352 -11.43 -2.56 -18.40
C ARG A 352 -10.67 -1.68 -19.38
N LEU A 353 -10.95 -1.81 -20.68
CA LEU A 353 -10.35 -0.97 -21.71
C LEU A 353 -10.68 0.52 -21.49
N ASN A 354 -11.94 0.84 -21.18
CA ASN A 354 -12.37 2.20 -20.88
C ASN A 354 -11.71 2.77 -19.61
N GLN A 355 -11.48 1.98 -18.56
CA GLN A 355 -10.78 2.39 -17.36
C GLN A 355 -9.33 2.84 -17.65
N PHE A 356 -8.63 2.07 -18.50
CA PHE A 356 -7.26 2.43 -18.88
C PHE A 356 -7.22 3.59 -19.88
N ALA A 357 -8.18 3.66 -20.79
CA ALA A 357 -8.33 4.80 -21.69
C ALA A 357 -8.52 6.12 -20.93
N ALA A 358 -9.35 6.12 -19.88
CA ALA A 358 -9.57 7.28 -19.04
C ALA A 358 -8.29 7.77 -18.32
N LYS A 359 -7.37 6.86 -17.97
CA LYS A 359 -6.07 7.21 -17.36
C LYS A 359 -5.10 7.85 -18.38
N ILE A 360 -5.13 7.36 -19.63
CA ILE A 360 -4.24 7.83 -20.70
C ILE A 360 -4.74 9.16 -21.29
N GLY A 361 -6.05 9.44 -21.18
CA GLY A 361 -6.70 10.63 -21.74
C GLY A 361 -7.18 10.43 -23.17
N ASN A 362 -7.08 11.46 -24.02
CA ASN A 362 -7.62 11.43 -25.37
C ASN A 362 -7.10 10.24 -26.18
N PHE A 363 -8.00 9.63 -26.96
CA PHE A 363 -7.66 8.57 -27.90
C PHE A 363 -6.75 9.15 -28.99
N ASP A 364 -5.48 8.74 -29.00
CA ASP A 364 -4.45 9.16 -29.92
C ASP A 364 -3.63 7.92 -30.34
N VAL A 365 -3.48 7.72 -31.63
CA VAL A 365 -2.68 6.62 -32.19
C VAL A 365 -1.25 6.62 -31.64
N LYS A 366 -0.67 7.79 -31.39
CA LYS A 366 0.68 7.92 -30.81
C LYS A 366 0.79 7.40 -29.38
N LYS A 367 -0.33 7.35 -28.65
CA LYS A 367 -0.40 6.83 -27.27
C LYS A 367 -0.67 5.33 -27.18
N THR A 368 -0.85 4.64 -28.33
CA THR A 368 -1.13 3.19 -28.38
C THR A 368 -0.11 2.38 -27.57
N GLY A 369 1.18 2.72 -27.68
CA GLY A 369 2.23 2.01 -26.95
C GLY A 369 2.12 2.16 -25.43
N GLN A 370 1.81 3.37 -24.94
CA GLN A 370 1.61 3.64 -23.53
C GLN A 370 0.36 2.90 -23.01
N PHE A 371 -0.75 3.01 -23.71
CA PHE A 371 -1.99 2.31 -23.39
C PHE A 371 -1.77 0.80 -23.24
N LEU A 372 -1.16 0.17 -24.26
CA LEU A 372 -0.90 -1.26 -24.24
C LEU A 372 0.03 -1.68 -23.10
N LYS A 373 1.07 -0.89 -22.80
CA LYS A 373 2.01 -1.19 -21.70
C LYS A 373 1.27 -1.26 -20.36
N GLU A 374 0.45 -0.28 -20.05
CA GLU A 374 -0.27 -0.21 -18.79
C GLU A 374 -1.38 -1.26 -18.71
N PHE A 375 -2.16 -1.42 -19.79
CA PHE A 375 -3.24 -2.39 -19.87
C PHE A 375 -2.72 -3.84 -19.74
N VAL A 376 -1.67 -4.19 -20.49
CA VAL A 376 -1.08 -5.53 -20.47
C VAL A 376 -0.46 -5.84 -19.11
N ALA A 377 0.21 -4.88 -18.48
CA ALA A 377 0.76 -5.07 -17.12
C ALA A 377 -0.33 -5.40 -16.09
N ASP A 378 -1.48 -4.75 -16.20
CA ASP A 378 -2.64 -5.03 -15.35
C ASP A 378 -3.25 -6.42 -15.65
N VAL A 379 -3.42 -6.76 -16.92
CA VAL A 379 -3.92 -8.11 -17.31
C VAL A 379 -2.99 -9.20 -16.79
N ILE A 380 -1.66 -9.04 -16.91
CA ILE A 380 -0.69 -10.01 -16.37
C ILE A 380 -0.87 -10.19 -14.86
N LYS A 381 -1.05 -9.08 -14.14
CA LYS A 381 -1.23 -9.11 -12.68
C LYS A 381 -2.51 -9.86 -12.29
N GLU A 382 -3.60 -9.56 -12.96
CA GLU A 382 -4.92 -10.07 -12.61
C GLU A 382 -5.19 -11.50 -13.14
N SER A 383 -4.46 -11.94 -14.15
CA SER A 383 -4.66 -13.25 -14.78
C SER A 383 -3.76 -14.37 -14.23
N LYS A 384 -2.93 -14.09 -13.21
CA LYS A 384 -1.99 -15.09 -12.70
C LYS A 384 -2.64 -16.39 -12.24
N ALA A 385 -3.72 -16.27 -11.46
CA ALA A 385 -4.42 -17.43 -10.92
C ALA A 385 -5.03 -18.28 -12.05
N GLU A 386 -5.58 -17.63 -13.07
CA GLU A 386 -6.18 -18.30 -14.22
C GLU A 386 -5.11 -18.95 -15.12
N LEU A 387 -3.96 -18.31 -15.32
CA LEU A 387 -2.84 -18.89 -16.04
C LEU A 387 -2.31 -20.13 -15.31
N GLU A 388 -2.15 -20.06 -13.97
CA GLU A 388 -1.69 -21.18 -13.17
C GLU A 388 -2.70 -22.35 -13.19
N SER A 389 -3.99 -22.05 -13.04
CA SER A 389 -5.06 -23.07 -13.04
C SER A 389 -5.24 -23.74 -14.40
N SER A 390 -5.07 -22.99 -15.48
CA SER A 390 -5.20 -23.48 -16.87
C SER A 390 -3.92 -24.08 -17.43
N LYS A 391 -2.81 -24.07 -16.67
CA LYS A 391 -1.47 -24.49 -17.12
C LYS A 391 -0.97 -23.75 -18.36
N LEU A 392 -1.51 -22.54 -18.62
CA LEU A 392 -1.04 -21.65 -19.68
C LEU A 392 0.05 -20.72 -19.14
N THR A 393 0.95 -20.33 -20.02
CA THR A 393 1.92 -19.24 -19.73
C THR A 393 1.47 -17.94 -20.37
N TRP A 394 1.95 -16.82 -19.86
CA TRP A 394 1.69 -15.53 -20.50
C TRP A 394 2.09 -15.50 -21.97
N LYS A 395 3.14 -16.22 -22.36
CA LYS A 395 3.61 -16.31 -23.75
C LYS A 395 2.54 -16.89 -24.67
N ASP A 396 1.72 -17.80 -24.18
CA ASP A 396 0.69 -18.48 -24.98
C ASP A 396 -0.51 -17.56 -25.31
N VAL A 397 -0.81 -16.61 -24.42
CA VAL A 397 -2.01 -15.74 -24.53
C VAL A 397 -1.70 -14.28 -24.86
N SER A 398 -0.45 -13.85 -24.70
CA SER A 398 -0.03 -12.44 -24.83
C SER A 398 -0.37 -11.82 -26.18
N GLY A 399 -0.27 -12.59 -27.27
CA GLY A 399 -0.60 -12.14 -28.62
C GLY A 399 -2.07 -11.79 -28.78
N ALA A 400 -2.97 -12.66 -28.31
CA ALA A 400 -4.41 -12.47 -28.40
C ALA A 400 -4.86 -11.27 -27.54
N VAL A 401 -4.38 -11.18 -26.29
CA VAL A 401 -4.68 -10.07 -25.37
C VAL A 401 -4.22 -8.74 -25.95
N THR A 402 -2.96 -8.65 -26.39
CA THR A 402 -2.38 -7.42 -26.91
C THR A 402 -3.05 -6.97 -28.21
N ASN A 403 -3.34 -7.90 -29.11
CA ASN A 403 -4.00 -7.57 -30.39
C ASN A 403 -5.42 -7.07 -30.17
N LYS A 404 -6.22 -7.76 -29.32
CA LYS A 404 -7.60 -7.33 -29.03
C LYS A 404 -7.65 -5.93 -28.42
N ALA A 405 -6.77 -5.63 -27.43
CA ALA A 405 -6.69 -4.32 -26.82
C ALA A 405 -6.21 -3.24 -27.82
N ARG A 406 -5.26 -3.58 -28.68
CA ARG A 406 -4.75 -2.68 -29.74
C ARG A 406 -5.83 -2.33 -30.76
N PHE A 407 -6.58 -3.32 -31.26
CA PHE A 407 -7.65 -3.07 -32.21
C PHE A 407 -8.72 -2.16 -31.65
N TRP A 408 -9.14 -2.40 -30.40
CA TRP A 408 -10.11 -1.55 -29.73
C TRP A 408 -9.61 -0.10 -29.57
N TRP A 409 -8.35 0.09 -29.15
CA TRP A 409 -7.77 1.44 -29.00
C TRP A 409 -7.69 2.19 -30.33
N LEU A 410 -7.24 1.53 -31.39
CA LEU A 410 -7.12 2.13 -32.72
C LEU A 410 -8.50 2.45 -33.33
N GLU A 411 -9.49 1.61 -33.13
CA GLU A 411 -10.86 1.88 -33.56
C GLU A 411 -11.41 3.16 -32.88
N LYS A 412 -11.24 3.30 -31.57
CA LYS A 412 -11.66 4.50 -30.86
C LYS A 412 -10.85 5.74 -31.27
N SER A 413 -9.56 5.60 -31.54
CA SER A 413 -8.69 6.70 -32.02
C SER A 413 -9.11 7.17 -33.42
N ASN A 414 -9.43 6.28 -34.35
CA ASN A 414 -9.89 6.64 -35.68
C ASN A 414 -11.27 7.34 -35.68
N ILE A 415 -12.17 6.97 -34.74
CA ILE A 415 -13.46 7.64 -34.57
C ILE A 415 -13.29 9.06 -34.05
N SER A 416 -12.26 9.35 -33.24
CA SER A 416 -11.98 10.68 -32.72
C SER A 416 -11.41 11.61 -33.78
N GLU A 417 -10.59 11.11 -34.71
CA GLU A 417 -10.03 11.91 -35.82
C GLU A 417 -11.05 12.28 -36.91
N THR A 418 -12.19 11.58 -36.97
CA THR A 418 -13.26 11.88 -37.95
C THR A 418 -14.32 12.86 -37.44
N LYS A 419 -14.16 13.38 -36.20
CA LYS A 419 -15.12 14.31 -35.57
C LYS A 419 -14.60 15.75 -35.43
N ASP A 420 -13.35 16.01 -35.83
CA ASP A 420 -12.74 17.33 -35.96
C ASP A 420 -12.69 17.71 -37.46
#